data_d350c57a7165922e15577d6649779401
#
_entry.id   d350c57a7165922e15577d6649779401
#
_cell.length_a   1.000
_cell.length_b   1.000
_cell.length_c   1.000
_cell.angle_alpha   90.00
_cell.angle_beta   90.00
_cell.angle_gamma   90.00
#
_symmetry.space_group_name_H-M   'P 1'
#
loop_
_entity.id
_entity.type
_entity.pdbx_description
1 polymer ?
#
loop_
_entity_poly.entity_id
_entity_poly.type
_entity_poly.pdbx_seq_one_letter_code
_entity_poly.pdbx_strand_id
1 'polypeptide(L)'
;EEQAEAAIVKMGKKNAKLYRNLKKRYQEEGDFEALETARALLKEQQNISLGDRERLYGFIEGGGKVILPEPQPLLTPESKMPGLDGQKMSKSYNNYIGLREDPDSVAQKIRTMQTDPQRVRRTDPGEPEKCPVWGMHKVYSDEQTCQWVQEGCRSAGIGCLDCKKPLIDAIIEEQKPLHERAREYESNPDLVHSILQEGREHARDAARDTLEEVRAAMGLSYR
;
A
#
# COMPACT_ATOMS: atom_id res chain seq x y z
N GLU A 1 2.52 8.22 30.02
CA GLU A 1 3.50 7.51 30.89
C GLU A 1 3.09 6.06 31.10
N GLU A 2 1.89 5.79 31.63
CA GLU A 2 1.36 4.44 31.91
C GLU A 2 1.37 3.52 30.68
N GLN A 3 0.96 4.03 29.51
CA GLN A 3 0.98 3.25 28.26
C GLN A 3 2.40 2.97 27.75
N ALA A 4 3.35 3.85 28.00
CA ALA A 4 4.76 3.63 27.65
C ALA A 4 5.37 2.55 28.55
N GLU A 5 5.08 2.57 29.85
CA GLU A 5 5.51 1.52 30.77
C GLU A 5 4.91 0.15 30.40
N ALA A 6 3.64 0.11 30.01
CA ALA A 6 3.04 -1.14 29.51
C ALA A 6 3.74 -1.67 28.26
N ALA A 7 4.15 -0.78 27.35
CA ALA A 7 4.91 -1.15 26.16
C ALA A 7 6.33 -1.64 26.50
N ILE A 8 7.01 -1.01 27.47
CA ILE A 8 8.33 -1.44 27.95
C ILE A 8 8.28 -2.86 28.51
N VAL A 9 7.25 -3.19 29.27
CA VAL A 9 7.09 -4.54 29.84
C VAL A 9 7.00 -5.63 28.75
N LYS A 10 6.38 -5.34 27.60
CA LYS A 10 6.28 -6.28 26.47
C LYS A 10 7.64 -6.62 25.84
N MET A 11 8.66 -5.79 26.01
CA MET A 11 10.02 -6.05 25.50
C MET A 11 10.75 -7.17 26.27
N GLY A 12 10.19 -7.65 27.38
CA GLY A 12 10.80 -8.61 28.26
C GLY A 12 11.80 -7.98 29.26
N LYS A 13 12.05 -8.66 30.37
CA LYS A 13 12.79 -8.09 31.52
C LYS A 13 14.17 -7.51 31.17
N LYS A 14 14.94 -8.19 30.31
CA LYS A 14 16.30 -7.76 29.93
C LYS A 14 16.26 -6.46 29.11
N ASN A 15 15.47 -6.44 28.06
CA ASN A 15 15.39 -5.30 27.15
C ASN A 15 14.68 -4.11 27.82
N ALA A 16 13.67 -4.34 28.65
CA ALA A 16 13.02 -3.31 29.45
C ALA A 16 14.01 -2.60 30.40
N LYS A 17 14.88 -3.37 31.09
CA LYS A 17 15.91 -2.80 31.95
C LYS A 17 16.93 -1.99 31.14
N LEU A 18 17.37 -2.51 30.00
CA LEU A 18 18.31 -1.83 29.11
C LEU A 18 17.71 -0.53 28.59
N TYR A 19 16.48 -0.53 28.08
CA TYR A 19 15.79 0.64 27.58
C TYR A 19 15.65 1.74 28.65
N ARG A 20 15.26 1.40 29.89
CA ARG A 20 15.15 2.37 30.98
C ARG A 20 16.51 2.99 31.34
N ASN A 21 17.58 2.20 31.30
CA ASN A 21 18.94 2.71 31.54
C ASN A 21 19.36 3.68 30.42
N LEU A 22 19.15 3.32 29.16
CA LEU A 22 19.46 4.18 28.01
C LEU A 22 18.66 5.47 28.04
N LYS A 23 17.34 5.41 28.37
CA LYS A 23 16.50 6.57 28.58
C LYS A 23 17.07 7.50 29.64
N LYS A 24 17.46 6.95 30.79
CA LYS A 24 18.05 7.72 31.90
C LYS A 24 19.32 8.44 31.47
N ARG A 25 20.26 7.75 30.83
CA ARG A 25 21.51 8.32 30.32
C ARG A 25 21.26 9.45 29.34
N TYR A 26 20.33 9.27 28.41
CA TYR A 26 19.99 10.32 27.45
C TYR A 26 19.32 11.52 28.13
N GLN A 27 18.31 11.30 28.97
CA GLN A 27 17.53 12.39 29.58
C GLN A 27 18.26 13.13 30.71
N GLU A 28 19.08 12.44 31.50
CA GLU A 28 19.78 13.04 32.63
C GLU A 28 21.21 13.50 32.28
N GLU A 29 21.89 12.79 31.37
CA GLU A 29 23.32 12.99 31.07
C GLU A 29 23.54 13.59 29.66
N GLY A 30 22.49 13.67 28.82
CA GLY A 30 22.58 14.17 27.45
C GLY A 30 23.33 13.23 26.50
N ASP A 31 23.37 11.93 26.82
CA ASP A 31 24.11 10.92 26.07
C ASP A 31 23.40 10.54 24.77
N PHE A 32 23.78 11.15 23.64
CA PHE A 32 23.24 10.87 22.32
C PHE A 32 23.54 9.44 21.82
N GLU A 33 24.62 8.80 22.25
CA GLU A 33 24.92 7.42 21.90
C GLU A 33 23.93 6.47 22.56
N ALA A 34 23.48 6.77 23.78
CA ALA A 34 22.42 6.05 24.44
C ALA A 34 21.07 6.17 23.70
N LEU A 35 20.75 7.36 23.14
CA LEU A 35 19.57 7.54 22.31
C LEU A 35 19.60 6.65 21.07
N GLU A 36 20.70 6.67 20.31
CA GLU A 36 20.83 5.85 19.10
C GLU A 36 20.80 4.34 19.41
N THR A 37 21.42 3.94 20.51
CA THR A 37 21.36 2.55 20.98
C THR A 37 19.93 2.12 21.33
N ALA A 38 19.17 2.99 21.98
CA ALA A 38 17.78 2.71 22.32
C ALA A 38 16.89 2.65 21.08
N ARG A 39 17.12 3.53 20.10
CA ARG A 39 16.41 3.47 18.81
C ARG A 39 16.70 2.16 18.06
N ALA A 40 17.96 1.71 18.03
CA ALA A 40 18.33 0.43 17.46
C ALA A 40 17.66 -0.74 18.19
N LEU A 41 17.70 -0.73 19.55
CA LEU A 41 17.01 -1.73 20.38
C LEU A 41 15.52 -1.83 20.04
N LEU A 42 14.82 -0.71 19.87
CA LEU A 42 13.40 -0.66 19.54
C LEU A 42 13.11 -1.22 18.14
N LYS A 43 13.99 -0.99 17.17
CA LYS A 43 13.86 -1.54 15.80
C LYS A 43 13.92 -3.07 15.78
N GLU A 44 14.75 -3.66 16.61
CA GLU A 44 14.95 -5.11 16.69
C GLU A 44 13.84 -5.86 17.45
N GLN A 45 12.98 -5.13 18.20
CA GLN A 45 11.93 -5.77 18.99
C GLN A 45 10.79 -6.26 18.10
N GLN A 46 10.53 -7.57 18.12
CA GLN A 46 9.41 -8.19 17.41
C GLN A 46 8.13 -8.30 18.27
N ASN A 47 8.27 -8.17 19.59
CA ASN A 47 7.17 -8.39 20.55
C ASN A 47 6.37 -7.13 20.89
N ILE A 48 6.67 -6.00 20.27
CA ILE A 48 5.95 -4.74 20.45
C ILE A 48 5.25 -4.33 19.16
N SER A 49 4.05 -3.78 19.29
CA SER A 49 3.32 -3.23 18.14
C SER A 49 4.03 -2.00 17.58
N LEU A 50 3.68 -1.63 16.34
CA LEU A 50 4.20 -0.40 15.73
C LEU A 50 3.87 0.83 16.59
N GLY A 51 2.62 0.94 17.06
CA GLY A 51 2.19 2.03 17.94
C GLY A 51 2.91 2.07 19.29
N ASP A 52 3.25 0.89 19.86
CA ASP A 52 4.07 0.84 21.06
C ASP A 52 5.51 1.30 20.80
N ARG A 53 6.07 0.94 19.63
CA ARG A 53 7.41 1.36 19.22
C ARG A 53 7.51 2.87 19.06
N GLU A 54 6.58 3.47 18.34
CA GLU A 54 6.49 4.92 18.15
C GLU A 54 6.35 5.67 19.49
N ARG A 55 5.51 5.14 20.37
CA ARG A 55 5.35 5.69 21.73
C ARG A 55 6.66 5.65 22.51
N LEU A 56 7.43 4.59 22.38
CA LEU A 56 8.72 4.46 23.07
C LEU A 56 9.81 5.34 22.47
N TYR A 57 9.77 5.62 21.16
CA TYR A 57 10.63 6.65 20.58
C TYR A 57 10.36 8.05 21.18
N GLY A 58 9.09 8.46 21.25
CA GLY A 58 8.74 9.73 21.90
C GLY A 58 9.04 9.74 23.40
N PHE A 59 8.86 8.61 24.09
CA PHE A 59 9.09 8.51 25.52
C PHE A 59 10.57 8.64 25.93
N ILE A 60 11.50 8.12 25.10
CA ILE A 60 12.94 8.28 25.36
C ILE A 60 13.37 9.74 25.16
N GLU A 61 12.76 10.45 24.21
CA GLU A 61 13.05 11.86 23.94
C GLU A 61 12.37 12.83 24.93
N GLY A 62 11.61 12.30 25.89
CA GLY A 62 10.93 13.09 26.93
C GLY A 62 9.47 13.43 26.64
N GLY A 63 8.96 13.07 25.45
CA GLY A 63 7.59 13.40 25.03
C GLY A 63 6.53 12.47 25.57
N GLY A 64 6.74 11.18 25.53
CA GLY A 64 5.78 10.15 26.01
C GLY A 64 4.45 10.06 25.23
N LYS A 65 4.10 11.05 24.42
CA LYS A 65 2.90 11.10 23.59
C LYS A 65 3.29 11.14 22.12
N VAL A 66 2.86 10.14 21.36
CA VAL A 66 2.94 10.15 19.90
C VAL A 66 1.73 10.94 19.37
N ILE A 67 1.98 12.09 18.75
CA ILE A 67 0.94 12.94 18.15
C ILE A 67 0.75 12.57 16.68
N LEU A 68 1.85 12.39 15.95
CA LEU A 68 1.87 12.01 14.54
C LEU A 68 2.59 10.68 14.40
N PRO A 69 1.86 9.53 14.37
CA PRO A 69 2.50 8.24 14.12
C PRO A 69 3.04 8.17 12.70
N GLU A 70 4.20 7.58 12.53
CA GLU A 70 4.79 7.35 11.21
C GLU A 70 3.97 6.30 10.46
N PRO A 71 3.36 6.65 9.29
CA PRO A 71 2.55 5.72 8.53
C PRO A 71 3.42 4.63 7.89
N GLN A 72 2.90 3.41 7.85
CA GLN A 72 3.53 2.29 7.17
C GLN A 72 2.72 1.88 5.94
N PRO A 73 3.37 1.53 4.82
CA PRO A 73 2.64 1.11 3.62
C PRO A 73 2.04 -0.29 3.80
N LEU A 74 0.79 -0.44 3.38
CA LEU A 74 0.17 -1.74 3.14
C LEU A 74 0.30 -2.05 1.65
N LEU A 75 1.17 -3.00 1.32
CA LEU A 75 1.42 -3.38 -0.07
C LEU A 75 0.76 -4.72 -0.38
N THR A 76 0.22 -4.85 -1.58
CA THR A 76 -0.19 -6.12 -2.16
C THR A 76 1.03 -6.91 -2.64
N PRO A 77 0.93 -8.25 -2.83
CA PRO A 77 2.01 -9.06 -3.39
C PRO A 77 2.53 -8.50 -4.73
N GLU A 78 1.63 -8.02 -5.60
CA GLU A 78 1.95 -7.33 -6.85
C GLU A 78 1.85 -5.81 -6.64
N SER A 79 2.82 -5.23 -5.95
CA SER A 79 2.85 -3.80 -5.63
C SER A 79 3.09 -2.88 -6.86
N LYS A 80 3.49 -3.45 -8.00
CA LYS A 80 3.73 -2.74 -9.25
C LYS A 80 2.97 -3.41 -10.39
N MET A 81 1.75 -2.93 -10.68
CA MET A 81 0.98 -3.40 -11.83
C MET A 81 1.68 -3.02 -13.15
N PRO A 82 1.88 -3.96 -14.08
CA PRO A 82 2.41 -3.65 -15.41
C PRO A 82 1.38 -2.87 -16.23
N GLY A 83 1.83 -1.86 -16.94
CA GLY A 83 1.05 -1.11 -17.92
C GLY A 83 0.99 -1.80 -19.28
N LEU A 84 0.25 -1.21 -20.20
CA LEU A 84 0.02 -1.75 -21.55
C LEU A 84 1.31 -1.89 -22.37
N ASP A 85 2.31 -1.09 -22.05
CA ASP A 85 3.66 -1.04 -22.65
C ASP A 85 4.70 -1.89 -21.89
N GLY A 86 4.27 -2.62 -20.85
CA GLY A 86 5.14 -3.43 -20.00
C GLY A 86 5.90 -2.66 -18.92
N GLN A 87 5.82 -1.33 -18.87
CA GLN A 87 6.36 -0.53 -17.79
C GLN A 87 5.36 -0.45 -16.62
N LYS A 88 5.71 0.22 -15.52
CA LYS A 88 4.78 0.45 -14.42
C LYS A 88 3.55 1.21 -14.93
N MET A 89 2.35 0.70 -14.64
CA MET A 89 1.09 1.36 -14.98
C MET A 89 1.02 2.77 -14.39
N SER A 90 0.71 3.76 -15.24
CA SER A 90 0.62 5.16 -14.84
C SER A 90 -0.34 5.93 -15.75
N LYS A 91 -1.16 6.80 -15.17
CA LYS A 91 -1.99 7.76 -15.93
C LYS A 91 -1.14 8.70 -16.78
N SER A 92 0.01 9.15 -16.26
CA SER A 92 0.91 10.08 -16.95
C SER A 92 1.55 9.48 -18.21
N TYR A 93 1.68 8.15 -18.27
CA TYR A 93 2.21 7.45 -19.44
C TYR A 93 1.11 6.93 -20.38
N ASN A 94 -0.16 7.15 -20.03
CA ASN A 94 -1.32 6.66 -20.79
C ASN A 94 -1.27 5.15 -21.07
N ASN A 95 -0.62 4.37 -20.21
CA ASN A 95 -0.45 2.92 -20.32
C ASN A 95 -1.34 2.15 -19.31
N TYR A 96 -2.45 2.74 -18.90
CA TYR A 96 -3.32 2.24 -17.83
C TYR A 96 -4.69 1.78 -18.33
N ILE A 97 -5.34 0.97 -17.49
CA ILE A 97 -6.76 0.62 -17.60
C ILE A 97 -7.48 1.34 -16.47
N GLY A 98 -8.51 2.13 -16.79
CA GLY A 98 -9.32 2.83 -15.80
C GLY A 98 -10.27 1.89 -15.06
N LEU A 99 -10.53 2.14 -13.77
CA LEU A 99 -11.44 1.30 -12.97
C LEU A 99 -12.89 1.30 -13.49
N ARG A 100 -13.28 2.35 -14.18
CA ARG A 100 -14.61 2.51 -14.81
C ARG A 100 -14.49 2.69 -16.31
N GLU A 101 -13.53 2.03 -16.92
CA GLU A 101 -13.36 2.07 -18.36
C GLU A 101 -14.41 1.21 -19.06
N ASP A 102 -14.82 1.64 -20.24
CA ASP A 102 -15.77 0.87 -21.07
C ASP A 102 -15.22 -0.53 -21.37
N PRO A 103 -16.04 -1.60 -21.25
CA PRO A 103 -15.60 -2.99 -21.45
C PRO A 103 -14.95 -3.24 -22.83
N ASP A 104 -15.44 -2.60 -23.89
CA ASP A 104 -14.86 -2.75 -25.23
C ASP A 104 -13.48 -2.10 -25.29
N SER A 105 -13.31 -0.96 -24.64
CA SER A 105 -12.01 -0.28 -24.49
C SER A 105 -11.02 -1.14 -23.69
N VAL A 106 -11.44 -1.72 -22.57
CA VAL A 106 -10.63 -2.66 -21.77
C VAL A 106 -10.17 -3.83 -22.63
N ALA A 107 -11.10 -4.46 -23.36
CA ALA A 107 -10.81 -5.58 -24.25
C ALA A 107 -9.79 -5.19 -25.33
N GLN A 108 -9.97 -4.03 -25.96
CA GLN A 108 -9.06 -3.53 -27.00
C GLN A 108 -7.66 -3.25 -26.43
N LYS A 109 -7.57 -2.59 -25.30
CA LYS A 109 -6.30 -2.29 -24.62
C LYS A 109 -5.51 -3.56 -24.27
N ILE A 110 -6.16 -4.56 -23.70
CA ILE A 110 -5.50 -5.81 -23.33
C ILE A 110 -5.10 -6.59 -24.58
N ARG A 111 -5.93 -6.64 -25.63
CA ARG A 111 -5.58 -7.30 -26.91
C ARG A 111 -4.30 -6.72 -27.50
N THR A 112 -4.13 -5.40 -27.44
CA THR A 112 -2.96 -4.70 -27.99
C THR A 112 -1.80 -4.56 -27.02
N MET A 113 -1.99 -4.91 -25.73
CA MET A 113 -0.95 -4.88 -24.71
C MET A 113 0.27 -5.70 -25.14
N GLN A 114 1.46 -5.16 -24.86
CA GLN A 114 2.73 -5.82 -25.13
C GLN A 114 2.82 -7.19 -24.44
N THR A 115 3.37 -8.15 -25.16
CA THR A 115 3.64 -9.51 -24.66
C THR A 115 5.15 -9.75 -24.59
N ASP A 116 5.56 -10.98 -24.30
CA ASP A 116 6.95 -11.39 -24.32
C ASP A 116 7.58 -11.05 -25.69
N PRO A 117 8.58 -10.15 -25.77
CA PRO A 117 9.20 -9.75 -27.05
C PRO A 117 10.00 -10.88 -27.70
N GLN A 118 10.35 -11.93 -26.97
CA GLN A 118 11.07 -13.08 -27.52
C GLN A 118 10.12 -14.01 -28.30
N ARG A 119 8.82 -13.94 -28.03
CA ARG A 119 7.80 -14.72 -28.70
C ARG A 119 7.28 -13.99 -29.94
N VAL A 120 7.94 -14.17 -31.07
CA VAL A 120 7.59 -13.51 -32.34
C VAL A 120 6.48 -14.25 -33.09
N ARG A 121 6.52 -15.58 -33.10
CA ARG A 121 5.54 -16.42 -33.77
C ARG A 121 4.69 -17.19 -32.77
N ARG A 122 3.49 -17.59 -33.18
CA ARG A 122 2.61 -18.41 -32.34
C ARG A 122 3.24 -19.74 -31.92
N THR A 123 4.12 -20.27 -32.77
CA THR A 123 4.84 -21.54 -32.56
C THR A 123 6.06 -21.40 -31.65
N ASP A 124 6.46 -20.18 -31.31
CA ASP A 124 7.61 -19.96 -30.45
C ASP A 124 7.19 -20.16 -28.99
N PRO A 125 7.95 -20.90 -28.17
CA PRO A 125 7.71 -20.96 -26.74
C PRO A 125 7.94 -19.57 -26.12
N GLY A 126 7.12 -19.22 -25.12
CA GLY A 126 7.24 -17.96 -24.39
C GLY A 126 7.70 -18.18 -22.95
N GLU A 127 8.14 -17.09 -22.32
CA GLU A 127 8.47 -17.04 -20.90
C GLU A 127 7.44 -16.15 -20.17
N PRO A 128 6.46 -16.73 -19.45
CA PRO A 128 5.45 -15.93 -18.71
C PRO A 128 6.08 -14.86 -17.84
N GLU A 129 7.17 -15.16 -17.17
CA GLU A 129 7.85 -14.26 -16.22
C GLU A 129 8.41 -12.99 -16.87
N LYS A 130 8.65 -13.01 -18.18
CA LYS A 130 9.08 -11.85 -18.98
C LYS A 130 7.92 -11.13 -19.66
N CYS A 131 6.72 -11.69 -19.59
CA CYS A 131 5.53 -11.16 -20.22
C CYS A 131 4.75 -10.23 -19.28
N PRO A 132 4.52 -8.95 -19.63
CA PRO A 132 3.72 -8.04 -18.80
C PRO A 132 2.31 -8.55 -18.51
N VAL A 133 1.70 -9.28 -19.46
CA VAL A 133 0.36 -9.87 -19.29
C VAL A 133 0.33 -10.89 -18.14
N TRP A 134 1.44 -11.59 -17.89
CA TRP A 134 1.55 -12.52 -16.77
C TRP A 134 1.42 -11.83 -15.41
N GLY A 135 1.99 -10.64 -15.25
CA GLY A 135 1.81 -9.84 -14.04
C GLY A 135 0.34 -9.52 -13.74
N MET A 136 -0.46 -9.31 -14.79
CA MET A 136 -1.91 -9.13 -14.64
C MET A 136 -2.64 -10.45 -14.31
N HIS A 137 -2.26 -11.57 -14.93
CA HIS A 137 -2.86 -12.88 -14.60
C HIS A 137 -2.69 -13.23 -13.12
N LYS A 138 -1.54 -12.95 -12.51
CA LYS A 138 -1.30 -13.19 -11.09
C LYS A 138 -2.25 -12.44 -10.15
N VAL A 139 -2.87 -11.35 -10.63
CA VAL A 139 -3.81 -10.54 -9.86
C VAL A 139 -5.26 -10.92 -10.14
N TYR A 140 -5.61 -11.12 -11.41
CA TYR A 140 -6.99 -11.22 -11.85
C TYR A 140 -7.46 -12.65 -12.17
N SER A 141 -6.54 -13.58 -12.38
CA SER A 141 -6.89 -14.95 -12.75
C SER A 141 -6.80 -15.91 -11.58
N ASP A 142 -7.63 -16.93 -11.58
CA ASP A 142 -7.55 -18.03 -10.64
C ASP A 142 -6.32 -18.92 -10.89
N GLU A 143 -6.04 -19.79 -9.94
CA GLU A 143 -4.86 -20.67 -9.98
C GLU A 143 -4.89 -21.62 -11.20
N GLN A 144 -6.07 -22.12 -11.57
CA GLN A 144 -6.24 -23.02 -12.70
C GLN A 144 -5.94 -22.32 -14.03
N THR A 145 -6.44 -21.10 -14.20
CA THR A 145 -6.14 -20.25 -15.36
C THR A 145 -4.66 -19.89 -15.42
N CYS A 146 -4.06 -19.52 -14.28
CA CYS A 146 -2.63 -19.25 -14.19
C CYS A 146 -1.78 -20.46 -14.62
N GLN A 147 -2.11 -21.66 -14.15
CA GLN A 147 -1.42 -22.87 -14.54
C GLN A 147 -1.56 -23.15 -16.04
N TRP A 148 -2.78 -23.06 -16.58
CA TRP A 148 -3.04 -23.22 -18.01
C TRP A 148 -2.24 -22.24 -18.87
N VAL A 149 -2.16 -20.98 -18.45
CA VAL A 149 -1.38 -19.94 -19.13
C VAL A 149 0.10 -20.27 -19.11
N GLN A 150 0.65 -20.67 -17.96
CA GLN A 150 2.07 -21.03 -17.85
C GLN A 150 2.45 -22.20 -18.75
N GLU A 151 1.70 -23.30 -18.66
CA GLU A 151 1.95 -24.52 -19.45
C GLU A 151 1.77 -24.24 -20.95
N GLY A 152 0.68 -23.59 -21.32
CA GLY A 152 0.35 -23.30 -22.70
C GLY A 152 1.32 -22.27 -23.34
N CYS A 153 1.81 -21.29 -22.59
CA CYS A 153 2.79 -20.32 -23.07
C CYS A 153 4.15 -20.98 -23.31
N ARG A 154 4.65 -21.74 -22.35
CA ARG A 154 5.97 -22.42 -22.44
C ARG A 154 6.02 -23.51 -23.49
N SER A 155 4.89 -24.19 -23.74
CA SER A 155 4.80 -25.23 -24.77
C SER A 155 4.42 -24.70 -26.16
N ALA A 156 4.19 -23.39 -26.32
CA ALA A 156 3.55 -22.79 -27.50
C ALA A 156 2.15 -23.36 -27.81
N GLY A 157 1.50 -24.00 -26.82
CA GLY A 157 0.18 -24.62 -26.96
C GLY A 157 -0.96 -23.61 -27.11
N ILE A 158 -0.80 -22.40 -26.58
CA ILE A 158 -1.77 -21.30 -26.69
C ILE A 158 -1.19 -20.09 -27.40
N GLY A 159 -2.05 -19.31 -28.09
CA GLY A 159 -1.66 -18.01 -28.66
C GLY A 159 -1.72 -16.90 -27.62
N CYS A 160 -1.01 -15.77 -27.86
CA CYS A 160 -1.07 -14.62 -26.95
C CYS A 160 -2.48 -14.02 -26.84
N LEU A 161 -3.27 -14.05 -27.91
CA LEU A 161 -4.66 -13.60 -27.86
C LEU A 161 -5.56 -14.58 -27.10
N ASP A 162 -5.30 -15.89 -27.21
CA ASP A 162 -6.03 -16.89 -26.43
C ASP A 162 -5.74 -16.72 -24.93
N CYS A 163 -4.47 -16.48 -24.58
CA CYS A 163 -4.03 -16.18 -23.22
C CYS A 163 -4.75 -14.95 -22.64
N LYS A 164 -4.87 -13.86 -23.41
CA LYS A 164 -5.45 -12.59 -22.97
C LYS A 164 -6.96 -12.65 -22.76
N LYS A 165 -7.67 -13.59 -23.40
CA LYS A 165 -9.13 -13.68 -23.33
C LYS A 165 -9.66 -13.87 -21.90
N PRO A 166 -9.26 -14.89 -21.12
CA PRO A 166 -9.72 -15.04 -19.74
C PRO A 166 -9.35 -13.86 -18.85
N LEU A 167 -8.23 -13.20 -19.10
CA LEU A 167 -7.84 -11.99 -18.39
C LEU A 167 -8.80 -10.82 -18.66
N ILE A 168 -9.19 -10.61 -19.92
CA ILE A 168 -10.18 -9.60 -20.30
C ILE A 168 -11.50 -9.85 -19.57
N ASP A 169 -11.98 -11.10 -19.61
CA ASP A 169 -13.25 -11.50 -18.99
C ASP A 169 -13.20 -11.27 -17.46
N ALA A 170 -12.10 -11.62 -16.81
CA ALA A 170 -11.92 -11.44 -15.37
C ALA A 170 -11.91 -9.95 -14.97
N ILE A 171 -11.19 -9.09 -15.70
CA ILE A 171 -11.13 -7.65 -15.41
C ILE A 171 -12.50 -6.99 -15.62
N ILE A 172 -13.20 -7.31 -16.70
CA ILE A 172 -14.53 -6.77 -16.96
C ILE A 172 -15.52 -7.22 -15.88
N GLU A 173 -15.45 -8.47 -15.46
CA GLU A 173 -16.32 -8.98 -14.40
C GLU A 173 -16.08 -8.26 -13.06
N GLU A 174 -14.82 -8.05 -12.69
CA GLU A 174 -14.47 -7.31 -11.47
C GLU A 174 -14.92 -5.85 -11.51
N GLN A 175 -14.95 -5.23 -12.70
CA GLN A 175 -15.39 -3.85 -12.87
C GLN A 175 -16.92 -3.66 -12.82
N LYS A 176 -17.72 -4.69 -13.06
CA LYS A 176 -19.19 -4.58 -13.05
C LYS A 176 -19.75 -3.96 -11.76
N PRO A 177 -19.40 -4.42 -10.54
CA PRO A 177 -19.91 -3.82 -9.32
C PRO A 177 -19.49 -2.34 -9.14
N LEU A 178 -18.34 -1.96 -9.70
CA LEU A 178 -17.86 -0.58 -9.68
C LEU A 178 -18.71 0.31 -10.58
N HIS A 179 -19.03 -0.16 -11.78
CA HIS A 179 -19.93 0.55 -12.71
C HIS A 179 -21.35 0.70 -12.13
N GLU A 180 -21.87 -0.36 -11.51
CA GLU A 180 -23.20 -0.33 -10.89
C GLU A 180 -23.27 0.70 -9.76
N ARG A 181 -22.32 0.71 -8.85
CA ARG A 181 -22.24 1.69 -7.76
C ARG A 181 -22.03 3.12 -8.27
N ALA A 182 -21.23 3.30 -9.33
CA ALA A 182 -20.95 4.62 -9.88
C ALA A 182 -22.19 5.30 -10.46
N ARG A 183 -23.16 4.54 -11.01
CA ARG A 183 -24.40 5.08 -11.59
C ARG A 183 -25.22 5.93 -10.63
N GLU A 184 -25.26 5.54 -9.36
CA GLU A 184 -25.96 6.30 -8.31
C GLU A 184 -25.38 7.71 -8.16
N TYR A 185 -24.05 7.79 -8.11
CA TYR A 185 -23.33 9.07 -7.95
C TYR A 185 -23.35 9.90 -9.23
N GLU A 186 -23.25 9.28 -10.39
CA GLU A 186 -23.29 9.96 -11.69
C GLU A 186 -24.67 10.57 -11.97
N SER A 187 -25.73 9.89 -11.53
CA SER A 187 -27.10 10.38 -11.69
C SER A 187 -27.52 11.40 -10.63
N ASN A 188 -26.76 11.55 -9.54
CA ASN A 188 -27.09 12.44 -8.42
C ASN A 188 -25.89 13.28 -7.97
N PRO A 189 -25.55 14.37 -8.70
CA PRO A 189 -24.46 15.26 -8.33
C PRO A 189 -24.62 15.91 -6.96
N ASP A 190 -25.86 16.17 -6.51
CA ASP A 190 -26.12 16.79 -5.20
C ASP A 190 -25.73 15.86 -4.06
N LEU A 191 -25.93 14.53 -4.21
CA LEU A 191 -25.44 13.54 -3.29
C LEU A 191 -23.90 13.59 -3.18
N VAL A 192 -23.20 13.71 -4.31
CA VAL A 192 -21.74 13.83 -4.32
C VAL A 192 -21.29 15.09 -3.60
N HIS A 193 -21.97 16.22 -3.82
CA HIS A 193 -21.67 17.47 -3.12
C HIS A 193 -21.88 17.37 -1.61
N SER A 194 -22.98 16.74 -1.16
CA SER A 194 -23.22 16.57 0.28
C SER A 194 -22.16 15.68 0.95
N ILE A 195 -21.76 14.57 0.32
CA ILE A 195 -20.70 13.69 0.81
C ILE A 195 -19.36 14.44 0.91
N LEU A 196 -19.02 15.23 -0.10
CA LEU A 196 -17.79 16.03 -0.10
C LEU A 196 -17.81 17.12 0.99
N GLN A 197 -18.96 17.73 1.23
CA GLN A 197 -19.12 18.75 2.28
C GLN A 197 -18.96 18.13 3.67
N GLU A 198 -19.64 17.04 3.95
CA GLU A 198 -19.56 16.31 5.22
C GLU A 198 -18.13 15.80 5.45
N GLY A 199 -17.52 15.17 4.45
CA GLY A 199 -16.13 14.69 4.54
C GLY A 199 -15.13 15.82 4.80
N ARG A 200 -15.36 17.00 4.20
CA ARG A 200 -14.54 18.19 4.46
C ARG A 200 -14.66 18.66 5.90
N GLU A 201 -15.84 18.64 6.48
CA GLU A 201 -16.07 19.02 7.89
C GLU A 201 -15.35 18.05 8.84
N HIS A 202 -15.52 16.75 8.66
CA HIS A 202 -14.82 15.72 9.44
C HIS A 202 -13.30 15.83 9.32
N ALA A 203 -12.78 16.01 8.11
CA ALA A 203 -11.34 16.16 7.90
C ALA A 203 -10.78 17.43 8.55
N ARG A 204 -11.55 18.54 8.53
CA ARG A 204 -11.17 19.80 9.19
C ARG A 204 -11.11 19.66 10.70
N ASP A 205 -12.08 18.97 11.30
CA ASP A 205 -12.14 18.76 12.74
C ASP A 205 -10.97 17.89 13.19
N ALA A 206 -10.74 16.76 12.55
CA ALA A 206 -9.60 15.89 12.84
C ALA A 206 -8.24 16.60 12.66
N ALA A 207 -8.09 17.41 11.60
CA ALA A 207 -6.88 18.17 11.35
C ALA A 207 -6.67 19.29 12.39
N ARG A 208 -7.75 19.95 12.82
CA ARG A 208 -7.70 20.99 13.86
C ARG A 208 -7.23 20.41 15.20
N ASP A 209 -7.83 19.29 15.63
CA ASP A 209 -7.49 18.66 16.89
C ASP A 209 -6.02 18.20 16.90
N THR A 210 -5.58 17.56 15.82
CA THR A 210 -4.17 17.17 15.66
C THR A 210 -3.23 18.38 15.68
N LEU A 211 -3.60 19.46 14.98
CA LEU A 211 -2.78 20.67 14.90
C LEU A 211 -2.69 21.38 16.26
N GLU A 212 -3.76 21.37 17.06
CA GLU A 212 -3.75 21.93 18.41
C GLU A 212 -2.79 21.14 19.32
N GLU A 213 -2.79 19.81 19.23
CA GLU A 213 -1.84 18.97 19.98
C GLU A 213 -0.39 19.22 19.55
N VAL A 214 -0.13 19.32 18.24
CA VAL A 214 1.20 19.62 17.71
C VAL A 214 1.68 21.00 18.20
N ARG A 215 0.85 22.03 18.10
CA ARG A 215 1.17 23.38 18.57
C ARG A 215 1.47 23.41 20.06
N ALA A 216 0.67 22.72 20.86
CA ALA A 216 0.89 22.60 22.30
C ALA A 216 2.24 21.93 22.61
N ALA A 217 2.57 20.84 21.92
CA ALA A 217 3.84 20.14 22.08
C ALA A 217 5.06 20.99 21.67
N MET A 218 4.89 21.86 20.66
CA MET A 218 5.94 22.78 20.20
C MET A 218 6.02 24.09 21.02
N GLY A 219 5.14 24.30 21.99
CA GLY A 219 5.06 25.55 22.74
C GLY A 219 4.53 26.75 21.92
N LEU A 220 3.82 26.49 20.83
CA LEU A 220 3.27 27.50 19.89
C LEU A 220 1.77 27.79 20.17
N SER A 221 1.32 27.59 21.39
CA SER A 221 -0.04 28.00 21.80
C SER A 221 -0.11 29.52 21.98
N TYR A 222 -0.53 30.23 20.94
CA TYR A 222 -0.88 31.64 21.07
C TYR A 222 -2.24 31.78 21.75
N ARG A 223 -2.29 32.55 22.82
CA ARG A 223 -3.52 33.00 23.47
C ARG A 223 -4.03 34.26 22.78
#